data_5439bd4616f768c016fed2a76c6ba9e0
#
_entry.id   5439bd4616f768c016fed2a76c6ba9e0
#
_cell.length_a   1.000
_cell.length_b   1.000
_cell.length_c   1.000
_cell.angle_alpha   90.00
_cell.angle_beta   90.00
_cell.angle_gamma   90.00
#
_symmetry.space_group_name_H-M   'P 1'
#
loop_
_entity.id
_entity.type
_entity.pdbx_description
1 polymer ?
#
loop_
_entity_poly.entity_id
_entity_poly.type
_entity_poly.pdbx_seq_one_letter_code
_entity_poly.pdbx_strand_id
1 'polypeptide(L)'
;TRNPPDILITTPESLYLMLTSRARETLRGVETVIIDEVHAVAGSKRGAHLALSLERLDALLHTSAQRIGLSATVRSASDVAAFLGGDRPVTVVNPPAMRHPQIRIVVPVANMDDVSSVASGTGEDSHAGREGSIWPYIETGILDEVLRHRSTIVFTNSRGLAEKLTARLNELYAARLQRSPSIAVDAAHFESTSGATSNRVQSSDVFIARSHHGSVSKEQRAITEQALKSGELR
;
A
#
# COMPACT_ATOMS: atom_id res chain seq x y z
N THR A 1 -9.75 -32.59 10.12
CA THR A 1 -8.38 -32.75 10.66
C THR A 1 -8.45 -33.43 12.01
N ARG A 2 -7.68 -34.51 12.24
CA ARG A 2 -7.63 -35.19 13.54
C ARG A 2 -7.01 -34.33 14.64
N ASN A 3 -6.10 -33.42 14.27
CA ASN A 3 -5.49 -32.46 15.18
C ASN A 3 -5.81 -31.05 14.71
N PRO A 4 -6.57 -30.26 15.48
CA PRO A 4 -6.81 -28.85 15.17
C PRO A 4 -5.47 -28.07 15.27
N PRO A 5 -5.26 -27.05 14.43
CA PRO A 5 -4.10 -26.16 14.55
C PRO A 5 -4.26 -25.22 15.75
N ASP A 6 -3.15 -24.76 16.33
CA ASP A 6 -3.16 -23.76 17.39
C ASP A 6 -3.65 -22.39 16.89
N ILE A 7 -3.37 -22.07 15.61
CA ILE A 7 -3.81 -20.85 14.93
C ILE A 7 -4.50 -21.23 13.62
N LEU A 8 -5.74 -20.77 13.44
CA LEU A 8 -6.52 -20.94 12.22
C LEU A 8 -6.74 -19.60 11.54
N ILE A 9 -6.21 -19.41 10.34
CA ILE A 9 -6.50 -18.25 9.49
C ILE A 9 -7.58 -18.66 8.50
N THR A 10 -8.70 -17.92 8.48
CA THR A 10 -9.85 -18.27 7.66
C THR A 10 -10.60 -17.02 7.17
N THR A 11 -11.58 -17.21 6.30
CA THR A 11 -12.51 -16.16 5.85
C THR A 11 -13.88 -16.33 6.51
N PRO A 12 -14.74 -15.28 6.55
CA PRO A 12 -16.09 -15.39 7.09
C PRO A 12 -16.90 -16.53 6.47
N GLU A 13 -16.76 -16.73 5.16
CA GLU A 13 -17.45 -17.76 4.40
C GLU A 13 -16.99 -19.17 4.80
N SER A 14 -15.66 -19.32 4.95
CA SER A 14 -15.09 -20.61 5.38
C SER A 14 -15.42 -20.94 6.81
N LEU A 15 -15.45 -19.94 7.73
CA LEU A 15 -15.92 -20.14 9.11
C LEU A 15 -17.37 -20.68 9.12
N TYR A 16 -18.25 -20.06 8.34
CA TYR A 16 -19.63 -20.56 8.22
C TYR A 16 -19.71 -22.01 7.74
N LEU A 17 -18.95 -22.37 6.70
CA LEU A 17 -18.90 -23.75 6.20
C LEU A 17 -18.35 -24.72 7.26
N MET A 18 -17.37 -24.32 8.04
CA MET A 18 -16.86 -25.14 9.15
C MET A 18 -17.94 -25.34 10.21
N LEU A 19 -18.64 -24.30 10.63
CA LEU A 19 -19.72 -24.38 11.62
C LEU A 19 -20.88 -25.27 11.20
N THR A 20 -21.12 -25.42 9.90
CA THR A 20 -22.20 -26.22 9.33
C THR A 20 -21.79 -27.65 8.98
N SER A 21 -20.52 -28.00 9.14
CA SER A 21 -19.95 -29.30 8.78
C SER A 21 -19.37 -30.04 10.00
N ARG A 22 -18.86 -31.24 9.79
CA ARG A 22 -18.11 -31.97 10.84
C ARG A 22 -16.85 -31.22 11.32
N ALA A 23 -16.35 -30.28 10.54
CA ALA A 23 -15.19 -29.46 10.93
C ALA A 23 -15.47 -28.57 12.15
N ARG A 24 -16.75 -28.35 12.53
CA ARG A 24 -17.11 -27.59 13.73
C ARG A 24 -16.45 -28.14 15.01
N GLU A 25 -16.19 -29.43 15.06
CA GLU A 25 -15.58 -30.06 16.23
C GLU A 25 -14.14 -29.52 16.48
N THR A 26 -13.44 -29.09 15.43
CA THR A 26 -12.11 -28.48 15.55
C THR A 26 -12.15 -27.05 16.10
N LEU A 27 -13.32 -26.43 16.14
CA LEU A 27 -13.53 -25.07 16.67
C LEU A 27 -13.88 -25.04 18.15
N ARG A 28 -14.15 -26.17 18.82
CA ARG A 28 -14.57 -26.22 20.22
C ARG A 28 -13.53 -25.70 21.21
N GLY A 29 -12.25 -25.70 20.82
CA GLY A 29 -11.15 -25.17 21.62
C GLY A 29 -10.78 -23.72 21.32
N VAL A 30 -11.59 -22.98 20.57
CA VAL A 30 -11.29 -21.58 20.26
C VAL A 30 -11.51 -20.72 21.51
N GLU A 31 -10.45 -20.04 21.94
CA GLU A 31 -10.46 -19.11 23.06
C GLU A 31 -10.48 -17.64 22.61
N THR A 32 -9.89 -17.37 21.44
CA THR A 32 -9.77 -15.99 20.91
C THR A 32 -10.11 -15.96 19.42
N VAL A 33 -10.85 -14.93 19.02
CA VAL A 33 -11.15 -14.61 17.63
C VAL A 33 -10.62 -13.23 17.31
N ILE A 34 -9.74 -13.13 16.30
CA ILE A 34 -9.23 -11.86 15.79
C ILE A 34 -9.89 -11.56 14.45
N ILE A 35 -10.51 -10.41 14.32
CA ILE A 35 -11.11 -9.92 13.07
C ILE A 35 -10.25 -8.78 12.58
N ASP A 36 -9.51 -9.05 11.50
CA ASP A 36 -8.69 -8.03 10.85
C ASP A 36 -9.55 -7.18 9.91
N GLU A 37 -9.19 -5.90 9.75
CA GLU A 37 -9.91 -4.91 8.95
C GLU A 37 -11.42 -4.89 9.25
N VAL A 38 -11.81 -4.98 10.52
CA VAL A 38 -13.22 -5.12 10.94
C VAL A 38 -14.11 -4.01 10.36
N HIS A 39 -13.58 -2.81 10.13
CA HIS A 39 -14.30 -1.69 9.53
C HIS A 39 -14.73 -1.96 8.07
N ALA A 40 -14.00 -2.79 7.34
CA ALA A 40 -14.32 -3.11 5.96
C ALA A 40 -15.55 -4.04 5.84
N VAL A 41 -15.89 -4.74 6.91
CA VAL A 41 -17.02 -5.69 6.92
C VAL A 41 -18.22 -5.22 7.73
N ALA A 42 -18.03 -4.42 8.80
CA ALA A 42 -19.06 -4.07 9.77
C ALA A 42 -20.38 -3.56 9.16
N GLY A 43 -20.31 -2.69 8.14
CA GLY A 43 -21.51 -2.13 7.47
C GLY A 43 -22.04 -2.92 6.27
N SER A 44 -21.58 -4.16 6.05
CA SER A 44 -21.88 -4.93 4.85
C SER A 44 -22.74 -6.18 5.13
N LYS A 45 -23.38 -6.72 4.08
CA LYS A 45 -24.05 -8.04 4.16
C LYS A 45 -23.10 -9.16 4.60
N ARG A 46 -21.83 -9.07 4.19
CA ARG A 46 -20.77 -9.99 4.57
C ARG A 46 -20.50 -9.89 6.08
N GLY A 47 -20.53 -8.67 6.62
CA GLY A 47 -20.42 -8.44 8.06
C GLY A 47 -21.60 -8.99 8.86
N ALA A 48 -22.82 -8.80 8.41
CA ALA A 48 -23.99 -9.40 9.06
C ALA A 48 -23.90 -10.93 9.12
N HIS A 49 -23.42 -11.55 8.03
CA HIS A 49 -23.18 -12.98 7.98
C HIS A 49 -22.05 -13.42 8.95
N LEU A 50 -20.97 -12.61 9.04
CA LEU A 50 -19.90 -12.86 10.01
C LEU A 50 -20.38 -12.74 11.44
N ALA A 51 -21.16 -11.69 11.78
CA ALA A 51 -21.72 -11.51 13.11
C ALA A 51 -22.55 -12.72 13.56
N LEU A 52 -23.45 -13.20 12.68
CA LEU A 52 -24.21 -14.41 12.96
C LEU A 52 -23.31 -15.66 13.14
N SER A 53 -22.25 -15.77 12.35
CA SER A 53 -21.29 -16.88 12.46
C SER A 53 -20.51 -16.84 13.77
N LEU A 54 -20.20 -15.64 14.29
CA LEU A 54 -19.54 -15.47 15.59
C LEU A 54 -20.46 -15.86 16.73
N GLU A 55 -21.74 -15.50 16.69
CA GLU A 55 -22.73 -15.94 17.70
C GLU A 55 -22.90 -17.48 17.67
N ARG A 56 -22.91 -18.08 16.51
CA ARG A 56 -22.96 -19.54 16.37
C ARG A 56 -21.67 -20.23 16.85
N LEU A 57 -20.53 -19.58 16.69
CA LEU A 57 -19.28 -20.07 17.25
C LEU A 57 -19.35 -20.05 18.77
N ASP A 58 -19.75 -18.93 19.38
CA ASP A 58 -19.87 -18.83 20.83
C ASP A 58 -20.88 -19.85 21.41
N ALA A 59 -21.99 -20.10 20.70
CA ALA A 59 -22.93 -21.15 21.08
C ALA A 59 -22.33 -22.59 21.00
N LEU A 60 -21.28 -22.78 20.27
CA LEU A 60 -20.57 -24.05 20.20
C LEU A 60 -19.54 -24.23 21.34
N LEU A 61 -19.02 -23.12 21.87
CA LEU A 61 -17.98 -23.09 22.88
C LEU A 61 -18.55 -23.27 24.29
N HIS A 62 -17.74 -23.80 25.22
CA HIS A 62 -18.10 -23.85 26.63
C HIS A 62 -18.07 -22.47 27.30
N THR A 63 -17.14 -21.64 26.88
CA THR A 63 -16.99 -20.23 27.29
C THR A 63 -16.85 -19.38 26.03
N SER A 64 -17.55 -18.26 25.98
CA SER A 64 -17.49 -17.36 24.83
C SER A 64 -16.04 -16.91 24.55
N ALA A 65 -15.65 -16.94 23.31
CA ALA A 65 -14.31 -16.53 22.89
C ALA A 65 -14.08 -15.02 23.11
N GLN A 66 -12.86 -14.64 23.45
CA GLN A 66 -12.45 -13.24 23.41
C GLN A 66 -12.47 -12.75 21.96
N ARG A 67 -13.19 -11.65 21.69
CA ARG A 67 -13.20 -11.04 20.35
C ARG A 67 -12.30 -9.82 20.32
N ILE A 68 -11.37 -9.80 19.37
CA ILE A 68 -10.42 -8.71 19.11
C ILE A 68 -10.66 -8.20 17.70
N GLY A 69 -10.94 -6.91 17.54
CA GLY A 69 -11.07 -6.26 16.25
C GLY A 69 -9.86 -5.37 15.96
N LEU A 70 -9.22 -5.57 14.81
CA LEU A 70 -8.19 -4.68 14.30
C LEU A 70 -8.81 -3.81 13.21
N SER A 71 -8.56 -2.50 13.28
CA SER A 71 -9.15 -1.54 12.36
C SER A 71 -8.20 -0.41 12.03
N ALA A 72 -8.24 0.06 10.79
CA ALA A 72 -7.69 1.36 10.44
C ALA A 72 -8.56 2.49 11.03
N THR A 73 -8.27 3.72 10.66
CA THR A 73 -9.06 4.90 11.08
C THR A 73 -10.50 4.78 10.61
N VAL A 74 -11.45 4.85 11.52
CA VAL A 74 -12.90 4.76 11.25
C VAL A 74 -13.62 6.04 11.70
N ARG A 75 -14.73 6.36 11.04
CA ARG A 75 -15.56 7.52 11.43
C ARG A 75 -16.28 7.31 12.75
N SER A 76 -16.72 6.08 13.01
CA SER A 76 -17.42 5.70 14.25
C SER A 76 -16.80 4.43 14.82
N ALA A 77 -15.95 4.59 15.83
CA ALA A 77 -15.37 3.46 16.55
C ALA A 77 -16.44 2.72 17.39
N SER A 78 -17.47 3.44 17.85
CA SER A 78 -18.59 2.87 18.61
C SER A 78 -19.42 1.88 17.80
N ASP A 79 -19.69 2.17 16.52
CA ASP A 79 -20.48 1.28 15.67
C ASP A 79 -19.70 0.00 15.34
N VAL A 80 -18.38 0.15 15.10
CA VAL A 80 -17.50 -1.01 14.88
C VAL A 80 -17.35 -1.85 16.14
N ALA A 81 -17.29 -1.21 17.32
CA ALA A 81 -17.26 -1.90 18.60
C ALA A 81 -18.57 -2.65 18.87
N ALA A 82 -19.73 -2.03 18.62
CA ALA A 82 -21.02 -2.68 18.73
C ALA A 82 -21.17 -3.88 17.77
N PHE A 83 -20.68 -3.75 16.55
CA PHE A 83 -20.63 -4.88 15.60
C PHE A 83 -19.77 -6.04 16.13
N LEU A 84 -18.61 -5.75 16.71
CA LEU A 84 -17.69 -6.76 17.24
C LEU A 84 -18.24 -7.46 18.48
N GLY A 85 -18.78 -6.70 19.42
CA GLY A 85 -19.20 -7.18 20.72
C GLY A 85 -20.61 -7.79 20.73
N GLY A 86 -21.50 -7.34 19.82
CA GLY A 86 -22.91 -7.63 19.92
C GLY A 86 -23.49 -6.94 21.14
N ASP A 87 -23.98 -7.71 22.12
CA ASP A 87 -24.52 -7.26 23.41
C ASP A 87 -23.43 -7.12 24.51
N ARG A 88 -22.19 -7.50 24.22
CA ARG A 88 -21.07 -7.47 25.18
C ARG A 88 -20.31 -6.14 25.10
N PRO A 89 -19.81 -5.64 26.26
CA PRO A 89 -19.00 -4.43 26.26
C PRO A 89 -17.67 -4.65 25.53
N VAL A 90 -17.26 -3.64 24.77
CA VAL A 90 -15.98 -3.63 24.04
C VAL A 90 -15.14 -2.45 24.49
N THR A 91 -13.90 -2.71 24.85
CA THR A 91 -12.90 -1.67 25.12
C THR A 91 -12.27 -1.20 23.82
N VAL A 92 -12.44 0.06 23.49
CA VAL A 92 -11.78 0.68 22.32
C VAL A 92 -10.42 1.23 22.75
N VAL A 93 -9.35 0.67 22.16
CA VAL A 93 -7.99 1.14 22.35
C VAL A 93 -7.63 2.01 21.16
N ASN A 94 -7.59 3.31 21.35
CA ASN A 94 -7.24 4.30 20.32
C ASN A 94 -6.18 5.27 20.87
N PRO A 95 -4.89 4.89 20.84
CA PRO A 95 -3.83 5.75 21.33
C PRO A 95 -3.74 7.02 20.47
N PRO A 96 -3.44 8.19 21.06
CA PRO A 96 -3.27 9.41 20.28
C PRO A 96 -2.16 9.26 19.25
N ALA A 97 -2.40 9.75 18.04
CA ALA A 97 -1.41 9.74 16.98
C ALA A 97 -0.21 10.61 17.38
N MET A 98 0.97 10.02 17.53
CA MET A 98 2.21 10.75 17.84
C MET A 98 2.76 11.54 16.63
N ARG A 99 2.21 11.33 15.44
CA ARG A 99 2.66 11.98 14.21
C ARG A 99 1.59 12.91 13.69
N HIS A 100 1.99 14.16 13.40
CA HIS A 100 1.15 15.15 12.74
C HIS A 100 1.51 15.18 11.26
N PRO A 101 0.73 14.51 10.37
CA PRO A 101 1.00 14.55 8.95
C PRO A 101 0.78 15.95 8.41
N GLN A 102 1.70 16.43 7.59
CA GLN A 102 1.50 17.64 6.79
C GLN A 102 0.81 17.23 5.50
N ILE A 103 -0.47 17.57 5.36
CA ILE A 103 -1.27 17.25 4.18
C ILE A 103 -1.27 18.45 3.25
N ARG A 104 -0.89 18.23 1.98
CA ARG A 104 -0.89 19.24 0.93
C ARG A 104 -1.59 18.69 -0.32
N ILE A 105 -2.57 19.41 -0.80
CA ILE A 105 -3.23 19.13 -2.06
C ILE A 105 -2.57 20.00 -3.12
N VAL A 106 -2.05 19.40 -4.19
CA VAL A 106 -1.35 20.10 -5.26
C VAL A 106 -2.04 19.85 -6.58
N VAL A 107 -2.38 20.91 -7.27
CA VAL A 107 -2.78 20.88 -8.68
C VAL A 107 -1.55 21.30 -9.48
N PRO A 108 -1.01 20.43 -10.36
CA PRO A 108 0.31 20.66 -10.97
C PRO A 108 0.29 21.69 -12.10
N VAL A 109 -0.87 22.22 -12.46
CA VAL A 109 -1.07 23.24 -13.50
C VAL A 109 -1.92 24.39 -12.95
N ALA A 110 -1.58 25.63 -13.30
CA ALA A 110 -2.32 26.80 -12.85
C ALA A 110 -3.70 26.93 -13.54
N ASN A 111 -3.79 26.50 -14.81
CA ASN A 111 -5.01 26.50 -15.59
C ASN A 111 -5.09 25.20 -16.41
N MET A 112 -6.22 24.52 -16.34
CA MET A 112 -6.46 23.29 -17.12
C MET A 112 -6.58 23.57 -18.63
N ASP A 113 -6.96 24.76 -19.03
CA ASP A 113 -7.07 25.15 -20.43
C ASP A 113 -5.69 25.31 -21.09
N ASP A 114 -4.64 25.63 -20.31
CA ASP A 114 -3.27 25.79 -20.79
C ASP A 114 -2.60 24.43 -21.12
N VAL A 115 -3.15 23.32 -20.63
CA VAL A 115 -2.67 21.97 -20.95
C VAL A 115 -2.75 21.68 -22.46
N SER A 116 -3.74 22.28 -23.15
CA SER A 116 -3.94 22.15 -24.59
C SER A 116 -2.97 23.01 -25.42
N SER A 117 -2.43 24.10 -24.87
CA SER A 117 -1.62 25.08 -25.61
C SER A 117 -0.13 24.72 -25.71
N VAL A 118 0.40 23.90 -24.80
CA VAL A 118 1.82 23.51 -24.78
C VAL A 118 2.14 22.43 -25.84
N ALA A 119 1.14 21.81 -26.44
CA ALA A 119 1.25 20.84 -27.52
C ALA A 119 1.74 21.42 -28.86
N SER A 120 1.87 22.75 -28.99
CA SER A 120 2.22 23.43 -30.24
C SER A 120 3.72 23.70 -30.43
N GLY A 121 4.60 23.19 -29.58
CA GLY A 121 6.04 23.27 -29.70
C GLY A 121 6.59 22.24 -30.69
N THR A 122 7.04 22.71 -31.83
CA THR A 122 7.72 21.99 -32.91
C THR A 122 8.93 21.18 -32.40
N GLY A 123 8.76 19.87 -32.22
CA GLY A 123 9.81 18.92 -31.96
C GLY A 123 9.36 17.52 -32.39
N GLU A 124 10.05 16.93 -33.37
CA GLU A 124 9.71 15.69 -34.09
C GLU A 124 9.84 14.38 -33.26
N ASP A 125 9.64 14.41 -31.95
CA ASP A 125 9.56 13.20 -31.11
C ASP A 125 8.21 13.10 -30.39
N SER A 126 7.14 13.16 -31.19
CA SER A 126 5.76 12.99 -30.72
C SER A 126 5.45 11.51 -30.45
N HIS A 127 5.51 11.06 -29.19
CA HIS A 127 4.72 9.91 -28.78
C HIS A 127 3.22 10.29 -28.92
N ALA A 128 2.64 9.93 -30.06
CA ALA A 128 1.24 10.14 -30.40
C ALA A 128 0.34 9.70 -29.22
N GLY A 129 -0.40 10.65 -28.63
CA GLY A 129 -1.41 10.40 -27.58
C GLY A 129 -1.25 11.22 -26.28
N ARG A 130 -0.25 12.12 -26.17
CA ARG A 130 -0.04 12.95 -24.96
C ARG A 130 -0.38 14.43 -25.13
N GLU A 131 -0.83 14.85 -26.29
CA GLU A 131 -1.28 16.21 -26.54
C GLU A 131 -2.51 16.51 -25.67
N GLY A 132 -2.47 17.56 -24.87
CA GLY A 132 -3.53 17.93 -23.93
C GLY A 132 -3.57 17.12 -22.62
N SER A 133 -2.50 16.38 -22.26
CA SER A 133 -2.46 15.56 -21.04
C SER A 133 -1.82 16.28 -19.85
N ILE A 134 -2.44 16.21 -18.69
CA ILE A 134 -1.87 16.69 -17.41
C ILE A 134 -0.70 15.82 -16.88
N TRP A 135 -0.55 14.59 -17.41
CA TRP A 135 0.40 13.61 -16.89
C TRP A 135 1.86 14.09 -16.86
N PRO A 136 2.41 14.78 -17.88
CA PRO A 136 3.79 15.28 -17.82
C PRO A 136 4.05 16.21 -16.63
N TYR A 137 3.06 17.03 -16.26
CA TYR A 137 3.17 17.92 -15.09
C TYR A 137 3.11 17.14 -13.78
N ILE A 138 2.23 16.14 -13.69
CA ILE A 138 2.14 15.23 -12.54
C ILE A 138 3.45 14.46 -12.35
N GLU A 139 3.99 13.86 -13.42
CA GLU A 139 5.21 13.08 -13.43
C GLU A 139 6.41 13.92 -12.94
N THR A 140 6.53 15.15 -13.46
CA THR A 140 7.57 16.09 -13.05
C THR A 140 7.42 16.51 -11.58
N GLY A 141 6.20 16.83 -11.15
CA GLY A 141 5.91 17.20 -9.76
C GLY A 141 6.21 16.07 -8.78
N ILE A 142 5.89 14.83 -9.14
CA ILE A 142 6.22 13.64 -8.34
C ILE A 142 7.75 13.48 -8.27
N LEU A 143 8.46 13.60 -9.38
CA LEU A 143 9.92 13.50 -9.39
C LEU A 143 10.57 14.56 -8.50
N ASP A 144 10.08 15.80 -8.55
CA ASP A 144 10.57 16.88 -7.70
C ASP A 144 10.36 16.59 -6.21
N GLU A 145 9.21 16.03 -5.82
CA GLU A 145 8.96 15.61 -4.44
C GLU A 145 9.85 14.43 -4.02
N VAL A 146 10.06 13.44 -4.88
CA VAL A 146 10.98 12.33 -4.62
C VAL A 146 12.40 12.83 -4.37
N LEU A 147 12.86 13.80 -5.17
CA LEU A 147 14.22 14.38 -5.03
C LEU A 147 14.38 15.23 -3.76
N ARG A 148 13.30 15.82 -3.24
CA ARG A 148 13.33 16.62 -2.00
C ARG A 148 13.36 15.78 -0.73
N HIS A 149 12.91 14.54 -0.79
CA HIS A 149 12.75 13.67 0.37
C HIS A 149 13.75 12.52 0.36
N ARG A 150 14.11 12.04 1.55
CA ARG A 150 15.01 10.90 1.70
C ARG A 150 14.33 9.59 1.30
N SER A 151 13.01 9.49 1.50
CA SER A 151 12.23 8.29 1.27
C SER A 151 10.82 8.69 0.88
N THR A 152 10.32 8.19 -0.24
CA THR A 152 9.01 8.55 -0.79
C THR A 152 8.23 7.30 -1.19
N ILE A 153 6.95 7.23 -0.84
CA ILE A 153 6.04 6.20 -1.30
C ILE A 153 4.94 6.88 -2.13
N VAL A 154 4.81 6.47 -3.39
CA VAL A 154 3.80 6.98 -4.31
C VAL A 154 2.71 5.91 -4.52
N PHE A 155 1.48 6.21 -4.10
CA PHE A 155 0.35 5.33 -4.31
C PHE A 155 -0.35 5.63 -5.64
N THR A 156 -0.70 4.58 -6.35
CA THR A 156 -1.44 4.65 -7.62
C THR A 156 -2.70 3.78 -7.58
N ASN A 157 -3.68 4.11 -8.41
CA ASN A 157 -4.97 3.39 -8.43
C ASN A 157 -4.91 2.02 -9.11
N SER A 158 -3.82 1.69 -9.81
CA SER A 158 -3.67 0.39 -10.46
C SER A 158 -2.21 -0.03 -10.61
N ARG A 159 -1.98 -1.35 -10.70
CA ARG A 159 -0.66 -1.93 -10.95
C ARG A 159 -0.05 -1.44 -12.26
N GLY A 160 -0.84 -1.38 -13.33
CA GLY A 160 -0.38 -0.90 -14.63
C GLY A 160 0.05 0.58 -14.60
N LEU A 161 -0.63 1.41 -13.78
CA LEU A 161 -0.21 2.80 -13.57
C LEU A 161 1.07 2.88 -12.73
N ALA A 162 1.24 2.01 -11.72
CA ALA A 162 2.48 1.93 -10.94
C ALA A 162 3.68 1.64 -11.83
N GLU A 163 3.58 0.63 -12.71
CA GLU A 163 4.65 0.27 -13.64
C GLU A 163 4.97 1.39 -14.64
N LYS A 164 3.94 1.99 -15.25
CA LYS A 164 4.13 3.11 -16.19
C LYS A 164 4.79 4.31 -15.51
N LEU A 165 4.34 4.66 -14.31
CA LEU A 165 4.89 5.79 -13.56
C LEU A 165 6.33 5.51 -13.14
N THR A 166 6.64 4.28 -12.68
CA THR A 166 8.01 3.87 -12.33
C THR A 166 8.96 4.02 -13.51
N ALA A 167 8.59 3.49 -14.68
CA ALA A 167 9.40 3.63 -15.90
C ALA A 167 9.62 5.10 -16.25
N ARG A 168 8.55 5.90 -16.20
CA ARG A 168 8.60 7.31 -16.57
C ARG A 168 9.44 8.17 -15.61
N LEU A 169 9.36 7.92 -14.31
CA LEU A 169 10.17 8.63 -13.32
C LEU A 169 11.66 8.32 -13.53
N ASN A 170 12.02 7.07 -13.83
CA ASN A 170 13.39 6.68 -14.12
C ASN A 170 13.91 7.34 -15.42
N GLU A 171 13.10 7.40 -16.48
CA GLU A 171 13.43 8.14 -17.72
C GLU A 171 13.67 9.62 -17.46
N LEU A 172 12.75 10.29 -16.76
CA LEU A 172 12.87 11.72 -16.43
C LEU A 172 14.08 12.00 -15.56
N TYR A 173 14.38 11.12 -14.62
CA TYR A 173 15.55 11.25 -13.77
C TYR A 173 16.85 11.09 -14.56
N ALA A 174 16.95 10.08 -15.41
CA ALA A 174 18.10 9.88 -16.30
C ALA A 174 18.33 11.09 -17.24
N ALA A 175 17.26 11.63 -17.83
CA ALA A 175 17.33 12.84 -18.65
C ALA A 175 17.79 14.07 -17.84
N ARG A 176 17.39 14.18 -16.58
CA ARG A 176 17.80 15.28 -15.69
C ARG A 176 19.29 15.20 -15.32
N LEU A 177 19.81 14.00 -15.06
CA LEU A 177 21.24 13.76 -14.80
C LEU A 177 22.11 14.14 -16.00
N GLN A 178 21.66 13.84 -17.21
CA GLN A 178 22.39 14.18 -18.45
C GLN A 178 22.46 15.70 -18.67
N ARG A 179 21.40 16.45 -18.29
CA ARG A 179 21.34 17.91 -18.45
C ARG A 179 22.09 18.69 -17.36
N SER A 180 22.34 18.09 -16.21
CA SER A 180 22.98 18.74 -15.06
C SER A 180 24.05 17.83 -14.46
N PRO A 181 25.29 17.87 -14.98
CA PRO A 181 26.40 17.03 -14.53
C PRO A 181 26.72 17.16 -13.02
N SER A 182 26.39 18.29 -12.39
CA SER A 182 26.54 18.50 -10.95
C SER A 182 25.66 17.58 -10.08
N ILE A 183 24.53 17.13 -10.60
CA ILE A 183 23.63 16.19 -9.88
C ILE A 183 24.19 14.76 -9.97
N ALA A 184 24.98 14.45 -11.01
CA ALA A 184 25.63 13.16 -11.18
C ALA A 184 26.68 12.86 -10.09
N VAL A 185 27.28 13.89 -9.49
CA VAL A 185 28.26 13.72 -8.39
C VAL A 185 27.58 13.27 -7.11
N ASP A 186 26.38 13.77 -6.80
CA ASP A 186 25.60 13.32 -5.65
C ASP A 186 25.07 11.89 -5.79
N ALA A 187 24.70 11.50 -7.01
CA ALA A 187 24.28 10.13 -7.33
C ALA A 187 25.46 9.14 -7.23
N ALA A 188 26.65 9.52 -7.68
CA ALA A 188 27.86 8.70 -7.60
C ALA A 188 28.39 8.57 -6.15
N HIS A 189 28.16 9.56 -5.30
CA HIS A 189 28.52 9.48 -3.87
C HIS A 189 27.57 8.54 -3.09
N PHE A 190 26.35 8.39 -3.57
CA PHE A 190 25.37 7.46 -3.03
C PHE A 190 25.72 5.98 -3.33
N GLU A 191 26.30 5.70 -4.51
CA GLU A 191 26.72 4.36 -4.92
C GLU A 191 28.05 3.89 -4.28
N SER A 192 28.92 4.80 -3.87
CA SER A 192 30.25 4.45 -3.34
C SER A 192 30.23 3.90 -1.90
N THR A 193 29.11 3.91 -1.21
CA THR A 193 28.93 3.30 0.11
C THR A 193 28.56 1.81 0.08
N SER A 194 28.15 1.26 -1.07
CA SER A 194 27.91 -0.17 -1.27
C SER A 194 29.03 -0.78 -2.10
N GLY A 195 30.08 -1.25 -1.47
CA GLY A 195 31.32 -1.84 -1.96
C GLY A 195 31.29 -2.77 -3.19
N ALA A 196 30.82 -2.29 -4.33
CA ALA A 196 30.85 -2.96 -5.61
C ALA A 196 31.90 -2.32 -6.50
N THR A 197 32.85 -3.14 -6.93
CA THR A 197 33.97 -2.88 -7.82
C THR A 197 33.58 -2.04 -9.04
N SER A 198 34.42 -1.02 -9.28
CA SER A 198 34.39 -0.10 -10.42
C SER A 198 34.31 -0.81 -11.78
N ASN A 199 33.08 -0.90 -12.31
CA ASN A 199 32.88 -0.99 -13.75
C ASN A 199 32.12 0.26 -14.16
N ARG A 200 32.57 0.94 -15.20
CA ARG A 200 31.97 2.14 -15.78
C ARG A 200 30.47 1.95 -15.91
N VAL A 201 29.68 2.53 -14.98
CA VAL A 201 28.23 2.49 -15.03
C VAL A 201 27.80 3.27 -16.27
N GLN A 202 27.27 2.54 -17.25
CA GLN A 202 26.53 3.16 -18.34
C GLN A 202 25.30 3.82 -17.68
N SER A 203 24.96 5.03 -18.07
CA SER A 203 23.89 5.88 -17.54
C SER A 203 22.47 5.27 -17.55
N SER A 204 22.34 3.98 -17.86
CA SER A 204 21.09 3.20 -17.92
C SER A 204 20.69 2.52 -16.61
N ASP A 205 21.54 2.49 -15.58
CA ASP A 205 21.31 1.67 -14.37
C ASP A 205 20.95 2.48 -13.10
N VAL A 206 20.77 3.79 -13.20
CA VAL A 206 20.39 4.62 -12.06
C VAL A 206 18.87 4.67 -11.93
N PHE A 207 18.34 3.86 -11.01
CA PHE A 207 16.89 3.82 -10.72
C PHE A 207 16.57 4.69 -9.52
N ILE A 208 15.65 5.68 -9.69
CA ILE A 208 15.12 6.48 -8.59
C ILE A 208 13.80 5.92 -8.06
N ALA A 209 13.12 5.08 -8.83
CA ALA A 209 11.84 4.49 -8.49
C ALA A 209 11.78 3.00 -8.81
N ARG A 210 11.07 2.24 -7.98
CA ARG A 210 10.75 0.83 -8.19
C ARG A 210 9.28 0.58 -7.88
N SER A 211 8.63 -0.28 -8.67
CA SER A 211 7.25 -0.68 -8.40
C SER A 211 7.18 -1.75 -7.30
N HIS A 212 6.15 -1.66 -6.45
CA HIS A 212 5.90 -2.61 -5.37
C HIS A 212 4.41 -2.96 -5.34
N HIS A 213 4.06 -4.14 -5.80
CA HIS A 213 2.68 -4.66 -5.78
C HIS A 213 2.64 -6.19 -5.83
N GLY A 214 1.46 -6.78 -5.66
CA GLY A 214 1.29 -8.23 -5.52
C GLY A 214 1.72 -9.09 -6.72
N SER A 215 1.93 -8.51 -7.92
CA SER A 215 2.45 -9.24 -9.10
C SER A 215 3.98 -9.24 -9.17
N VAL A 216 4.66 -8.43 -8.37
CA VAL A 216 6.12 -8.45 -8.23
C VAL A 216 6.49 -9.63 -7.32
N SER A 217 7.57 -10.36 -7.64
CA SER A 217 8.01 -11.51 -6.84
C SER A 217 8.29 -11.12 -5.38
N LYS A 218 8.18 -12.09 -4.47
CA LYS A 218 8.43 -11.85 -3.04
C LYS A 218 9.86 -11.36 -2.79
N GLU A 219 10.83 -11.92 -3.53
CA GLU A 219 12.24 -11.55 -3.44
C GLU A 219 12.47 -10.11 -3.88
N GLN A 220 11.91 -9.71 -5.02
CA GLN A 220 12.04 -8.34 -5.54
C GLN A 220 11.36 -7.32 -4.62
N ARG A 221 10.22 -7.66 -4.03
CA ARG A 221 9.57 -6.80 -3.04
C ARG A 221 10.45 -6.60 -1.80
N ALA A 222 11.04 -7.68 -1.27
CA ALA A 222 11.94 -7.61 -0.13
C ALA A 222 13.18 -6.75 -0.41
N ILE A 223 13.77 -6.88 -1.61
CA ILE A 223 14.90 -6.03 -2.06
C ILE A 223 14.48 -4.56 -2.11
N THR A 224 13.31 -4.25 -2.69
CA THR A 224 12.79 -2.88 -2.78
C THR A 224 12.52 -2.29 -1.39
N GLU A 225 11.93 -3.05 -0.49
CA GLU A 225 11.69 -2.63 0.90
C GLU A 225 13.00 -2.38 1.65
N GLN A 226 14.00 -3.23 1.47
CA GLN A 226 15.30 -3.05 2.09
C GLN A 226 16.02 -1.83 1.55
N ALA A 227 16.04 -1.62 0.24
CA ALA A 227 16.63 -0.45 -0.40
C ALA A 227 15.97 0.87 0.06
N LEU A 228 14.63 0.87 0.27
CA LEU A 228 13.93 2.03 0.81
C LEU A 228 14.30 2.28 2.28
N LYS A 229 14.44 1.23 3.11
CA LYS A 229 14.82 1.33 4.52
C LYS A 229 16.26 1.77 4.72
N SER A 230 17.19 1.29 3.89
CA SER A 230 18.59 1.68 3.91
C SER A 230 18.82 3.10 3.36
N GLY A 231 17.87 3.62 2.56
CA GLY A 231 18.00 4.90 1.88
C GLY A 231 18.72 4.81 0.54
N GLU A 232 18.97 3.61 0.02
CA GLU A 232 19.48 3.37 -1.34
C GLU A 232 18.44 3.72 -2.41
N LEU A 233 17.16 3.56 -2.08
CA LEU A 233 16.02 4.01 -2.88
C LEU A 233 15.35 5.20 -2.17
N ARG A 234 15.03 6.26 -2.93
CA ARG A 234 14.39 7.49 -2.40
C ARG A 234 12.88 7.41 -2.36
#